data_0a7b3eb1c3be2b82d768b78243cc8415
#
_entry.id   0a7b3eb1c3be2b82d768b78243cc8415
#
_cell.length_a   1.000
_cell.length_b   1.000
_cell.length_c   1.000
_cell.angle_alpha   90.00
_cell.angle_beta   90.00
_cell.angle_gamma   90.00
#
_symmetry.space_group_name_H-M   'P 1'
#
loop_
_entity.id
_entity.type
_entity.pdbx_description
1 polymer ?
#
loop_
_entity_poly.entity_id
_entity_poly.type
_entity_poly.pdbx_seq_one_letter_code
_entity_poly.pdbx_strand_id
1 'polypeptide(L)'
;PVRAVDGPALLIFGSVHGNEQSGTHAIRRWIARFESGEVRLKRGRLTMVPVANPKAFIKNEREGDRNLNRNFVPQAQPQNFEDHVVNALAPLLESHDALLDLHSYSGDGVPFAMTGPMNNTGSLEPFSQAEAEDAFAKAVGLPTIVQGWLEVYDKAVKASNGAIRAEHGIGTNEFMRSR
;
A
#
# COMPACT_ATOMS: atom_id res chain seq x y z
N PRO A 1 -6.46 3.69 -15.54
CA PRO A 1 -7.11 2.45 -15.07
C PRO A 1 -7.53 1.56 -16.23
N VAL A 2 -7.40 0.25 -16.07
CA VAL A 2 -7.95 -0.76 -16.97
C VAL A 2 -9.31 -1.20 -16.41
N ARG A 3 -10.35 -1.23 -17.23
CA ARG A 3 -11.72 -1.61 -16.84
C ARG A 3 -12.25 -2.75 -17.70
N ALA A 4 -13.06 -3.58 -17.10
CA ALA A 4 -13.87 -4.61 -17.76
C ALA A 4 -15.32 -4.54 -17.25
N VAL A 5 -16.08 -5.63 -17.35
CA VAL A 5 -17.42 -5.74 -16.75
C VAL A 5 -17.35 -5.58 -15.23
N ASP A 6 -18.50 -5.34 -14.59
CA ASP A 6 -18.60 -5.11 -13.15
C ASP A 6 -17.83 -6.15 -12.32
N GLY A 7 -17.18 -5.67 -11.28
CA GLY A 7 -16.35 -6.45 -10.39
C GLY A 7 -15.51 -5.58 -9.46
N PRO A 8 -14.68 -6.19 -8.61
CA PRO A 8 -13.90 -5.46 -7.62
C PRO A 8 -12.87 -4.52 -8.25
N ALA A 9 -12.54 -3.47 -7.51
CA ALA A 9 -11.54 -2.48 -7.87
C ALA A 9 -10.25 -2.72 -7.09
N LEU A 10 -9.16 -3.05 -7.79
CA LEU A 10 -7.82 -3.23 -7.23
C LEU A 10 -6.94 -2.03 -7.55
N LEU A 11 -6.30 -1.48 -6.51
CA LEU A 11 -5.25 -0.48 -6.62
C LEU A 11 -3.89 -1.12 -6.37
N ILE A 12 -2.91 -0.79 -7.18
CA ILE A 12 -1.52 -1.26 -7.00
C ILE A 12 -0.60 -0.05 -6.93
N PHE A 13 0.19 0.04 -5.86
CA PHE A 13 1.25 1.03 -5.69
C PHE A 13 2.64 0.42 -5.87
N GLY A 14 3.54 1.19 -6.47
CA GLY A 14 4.98 0.97 -6.45
C GLY A 14 5.69 2.24 -6.01
N SER A 15 6.90 2.11 -5.51
CA SER A 15 7.75 3.20 -5.04
C SER A 15 7.04 4.21 -4.12
N VAL A 16 6.38 3.73 -3.08
CA VAL A 16 6.00 4.52 -1.91
C VAL A 16 7.28 5.03 -1.21
N HIS A 17 8.33 4.19 -1.20
CA HIS A 17 9.70 4.60 -0.93
C HIS A 17 10.48 4.62 -2.24
N GLY A 18 11.19 5.71 -2.53
CA GLY A 18 11.76 5.96 -3.85
C GLY A 18 12.88 5.01 -4.27
N ASN A 19 13.64 4.46 -3.32
CA ASN A 19 14.70 3.47 -3.56
C ASN A 19 14.17 2.03 -3.67
N GLU A 20 12.88 1.79 -3.46
CA GLU A 20 12.23 0.48 -3.55
C GLU A 20 11.59 0.30 -4.95
N GLN A 21 12.41 0.13 -5.98
CA GLN A 21 12.00 0.24 -7.38
C GLN A 21 11.45 -1.04 -8.01
N SER A 22 11.57 -2.19 -7.35
CA SER A 22 11.12 -3.49 -7.89
C SER A 22 9.64 -3.47 -8.27
N GLY A 23 8.80 -2.88 -7.40
CA GLY A 23 7.37 -2.70 -7.65
C GLY A 23 7.07 -1.84 -8.87
N THR A 24 7.81 -0.73 -9.06
CA THR A 24 7.69 0.13 -10.23
C THR A 24 7.96 -0.64 -11.52
N HIS A 25 9.05 -1.43 -11.56
CA HIS A 25 9.39 -2.23 -12.73
C HIS A 25 8.34 -3.31 -13.02
N ALA A 26 7.84 -3.99 -12.00
CA ALA A 26 6.77 -4.98 -12.14
C ALA A 26 5.50 -4.34 -12.71
N ILE A 27 5.05 -3.21 -12.17
CA ILE A 27 3.87 -2.48 -12.64
C ILE A 27 4.02 -2.03 -14.09
N ARG A 28 5.17 -1.46 -14.48
CA ARG A 28 5.43 -1.03 -15.86
C ARG A 28 5.37 -2.19 -16.86
N ARG A 29 5.89 -3.36 -16.48
CA ARG A 29 5.77 -4.58 -17.30
C ARG A 29 4.32 -5.02 -17.46
N TRP A 30 3.51 -4.95 -16.40
CA TRP A 30 2.09 -5.26 -16.47
C TRP A 30 1.34 -4.27 -17.36
N ILE A 31 1.61 -2.96 -17.24
CA ILE A 31 1.03 -1.93 -18.11
C ILE A 31 1.30 -2.27 -19.57
N ALA A 32 2.55 -2.55 -19.94
CA ALA A 32 2.92 -2.90 -21.31
C ALA A 32 2.19 -4.15 -21.82
N ARG A 33 1.98 -5.17 -20.98
CA ARG A 33 1.23 -6.39 -21.34
C ARG A 33 -0.25 -6.12 -21.55
N PHE A 34 -0.86 -5.20 -20.81
CA PHE A 34 -2.23 -4.75 -21.04
C PHE A 34 -2.35 -3.92 -22.32
N GLU A 35 -1.40 -3.02 -22.57
CA GLU A 35 -1.36 -2.17 -23.76
C GLU A 35 -1.16 -3.00 -25.04
N SER A 36 -0.32 -4.02 -25.01
CA SER A 36 -0.12 -4.96 -26.13
C SER A 36 -1.29 -5.92 -26.35
N GLY A 37 -2.24 -6.00 -25.43
CA GLY A 37 -3.35 -6.95 -25.48
C GLY A 37 -2.96 -8.40 -25.10
N GLU A 38 -1.73 -8.63 -24.65
CA GLU A 38 -1.27 -9.94 -24.16
C GLU A 38 -2.07 -10.40 -22.95
N VAL A 39 -2.46 -9.45 -22.10
CA VAL A 39 -3.28 -9.69 -20.91
C VAL A 39 -4.55 -8.84 -20.97
N ARG A 40 -5.66 -9.43 -20.56
CA ARG A 40 -6.94 -8.74 -20.47
C ARG A 40 -7.56 -8.93 -19.08
N LEU A 41 -8.11 -7.85 -18.54
CA LEU A 41 -8.88 -7.92 -17.32
C LEU A 41 -10.21 -8.62 -17.60
N LYS A 42 -10.53 -9.67 -16.85
CA LYS A 42 -11.77 -10.43 -17.02
C LYS A 42 -12.98 -9.68 -16.44
N ARG A 43 -12.82 -9.03 -15.29
CA ARG A 43 -13.86 -8.27 -14.59
C ARG A 43 -13.23 -7.25 -13.65
N GLY A 44 -14.00 -6.22 -13.28
CA GLY A 44 -13.60 -5.21 -12.32
C GLY A 44 -12.74 -4.09 -12.89
N ARG A 45 -12.01 -3.43 -12.04
CA ARG A 45 -11.12 -2.30 -12.35
C ARG A 45 -9.75 -2.52 -11.74
N LEU A 46 -8.71 -2.28 -12.52
CA LEU A 46 -7.32 -2.28 -12.07
C LEU A 46 -6.73 -0.89 -12.28
N THR A 47 -6.29 -0.26 -11.20
CA THR A 47 -5.57 1.00 -11.23
C THR A 47 -4.15 0.75 -10.75
N MET A 48 -3.18 1.20 -11.53
CA MET A 48 -1.76 1.01 -11.25
C MET A 48 -1.06 2.36 -11.16
N VAL A 49 -0.35 2.60 -10.07
CA VAL A 49 0.49 3.77 -9.81
C VAL A 49 1.94 3.31 -9.71
N PRO A 50 2.70 3.35 -10.81
CA PRO A 50 4.08 2.82 -10.84
C PRO A 50 5.02 3.51 -9.85
N VAL A 51 4.80 4.81 -9.62
CA VAL A 51 5.63 5.63 -8.72
C VAL A 51 4.70 6.46 -7.85
N ALA A 52 4.48 6.01 -6.61
CA ALA A 52 3.63 6.72 -5.66
C ALA A 52 4.31 7.97 -5.08
N ASN A 53 5.63 7.94 -4.87
CA ASN A 53 6.42 9.10 -4.41
C ASN A 53 7.44 9.54 -5.47
N PRO A 54 7.07 10.39 -6.43
CA PRO A 54 7.97 10.82 -7.51
C PRO A 54 9.23 11.55 -7.02
N LYS A 55 9.14 12.35 -5.95
CA LYS A 55 10.28 13.08 -5.42
C LYS A 55 11.34 12.15 -4.83
N ALA A 56 10.92 11.20 -4.01
CA ALA A 56 11.79 10.17 -3.47
C ALA A 56 12.38 9.27 -4.56
N PHE A 57 11.57 8.92 -5.58
CA PHE A 57 11.98 8.09 -6.70
C PHE A 57 13.11 8.75 -7.54
N ILE A 58 12.98 10.04 -7.87
CA ILE A 58 14.00 10.78 -8.64
C ILE A 58 15.32 10.86 -7.85
N LYS A 59 15.24 11.05 -6.54
CA LYS A 59 16.42 11.07 -5.67
C LYS A 59 17.02 9.67 -5.45
N ASN A 60 16.30 8.60 -5.75
CA ASN A 60 16.62 7.22 -5.39
C ASN A 60 16.85 7.07 -3.86
N GLU A 61 16.04 7.77 -3.08
CA GLU A 61 16.06 7.76 -1.63
C GLU A 61 14.76 7.17 -1.08
N ARG A 62 14.75 6.79 0.20
CA ARG A 62 13.54 6.28 0.84
C ARG A 62 12.44 7.34 0.89
N GLU A 63 12.81 8.61 1.11
CA GLU A 63 11.90 9.72 1.39
C GLU A 63 12.16 10.90 0.47
N GLY A 64 11.14 11.68 0.17
CA GLY A 64 11.27 12.98 -0.49
C GLY A 64 11.60 14.09 0.50
N ASP A 65 10.58 14.69 1.09
CA ASP A 65 10.67 15.61 2.23
C ASP A 65 10.42 14.85 3.55
N ARG A 66 9.56 13.84 3.50
CA ARG A 66 9.22 12.92 4.59
C ARG A 66 8.87 11.54 4.09
N ASN A 67 8.72 10.59 5.00
CA ASN A 67 8.25 9.25 4.67
C ASN A 67 6.77 9.28 4.25
N LEU A 68 6.48 8.93 2.98
CA LEU A 68 5.11 8.88 2.48
C LEU A 68 4.26 7.84 3.22
N ASN A 69 4.87 6.73 3.66
CA ASN A 69 4.19 5.67 4.42
C ASN A 69 4.11 5.99 5.93
N ARG A 70 4.02 7.27 6.26
CA ARG A 70 3.78 7.81 7.61
C ARG A 70 2.89 9.03 7.47
N ASN A 71 2.05 9.27 8.48
CA ASN A 71 1.11 10.39 8.44
C ASN A 71 0.33 10.46 7.10
N PHE A 72 -0.14 9.30 6.62
CA PHE A 72 -0.89 9.20 5.39
C PHE A 72 -2.34 9.63 5.63
N VAL A 73 -2.52 10.92 5.87
CA VAL A 73 -3.82 11.56 6.12
C VAL A 73 -3.89 12.82 5.27
N PRO A 74 -4.97 13.01 4.49
CA PRO A 74 -5.16 14.22 3.69
C PRO A 74 -5.06 15.50 4.52
N GLN A 75 -4.35 16.48 4.01
CA GLN A 75 -4.10 17.76 4.67
C GLN A 75 -4.80 18.90 3.92
N ALA A 76 -5.60 19.70 4.64
CA ALA A 76 -6.21 20.91 4.08
C ALA A 76 -5.15 21.96 3.68
N GLN A 77 -4.02 21.97 4.37
CA GLN A 77 -2.89 22.87 4.12
C GLN A 77 -1.60 22.05 4.03
N PRO A 78 -1.27 21.48 2.85
CA PRO A 78 -0.05 20.71 2.65
C PRO A 78 1.21 21.52 2.97
N GLN A 79 2.13 20.95 3.76
CA GLN A 79 3.37 21.59 4.20
C GLN A 79 4.60 21.09 3.45
N ASN A 80 4.50 19.94 2.80
CA ASN A 80 5.61 19.29 2.10
C ASN A 80 5.08 18.54 0.87
N PHE A 81 5.99 18.02 0.07
CA PHE A 81 5.64 17.34 -1.17
C PHE A 81 4.74 16.12 -0.94
N GLU A 82 5.02 15.33 0.09
CA GLU A 82 4.26 14.11 0.37
C GLU A 82 2.83 14.40 0.84
N ASP A 83 2.55 15.57 1.43
CA ASP A 83 1.18 15.96 1.75
C ASP A 83 0.34 16.18 0.47
N HIS A 84 0.94 16.78 -0.57
CA HIS A 84 0.28 16.88 -1.88
C HIS A 84 0.07 15.51 -2.52
N VAL A 85 1.04 14.61 -2.38
CA VAL A 85 0.92 13.23 -2.86
C VAL A 85 -0.20 12.49 -2.12
N VAL A 86 -0.26 12.60 -0.80
CA VAL A 86 -1.34 12.00 0.00
C VAL A 86 -2.70 12.50 -0.45
N ASN A 87 -2.86 13.83 -0.64
CA ASN A 87 -4.11 14.41 -1.11
C ASN A 87 -4.52 13.90 -2.50
N ALA A 88 -3.57 13.54 -3.35
CA ALA A 88 -3.84 12.96 -4.67
C ALA A 88 -4.16 11.45 -4.61
N LEU A 89 -3.51 10.71 -3.71
CA LEU A 89 -3.64 9.25 -3.64
C LEU A 89 -4.79 8.78 -2.74
N ALA A 90 -5.13 9.52 -1.69
CA ALA A 90 -6.19 9.14 -0.77
C ALA A 90 -7.55 8.88 -1.47
N PRO A 91 -8.02 9.71 -2.42
CA PRO A 91 -9.26 9.42 -3.16
C PRO A 91 -9.19 8.13 -3.99
N LEU A 92 -8.00 7.71 -4.43
CA LEU A 92 -7.83 6.43 -5.12
C LEU A 92 -8.04 5.28 -4.12
N LEU A 93 -7.43 5.35 -2.93
CA LEU A 93 -7.65 4.33 -1.89
C LEU A 93 -9.12 4.25 -1.49
N GLU A 94 -9.79 5.40 -1.33
CA GLU A 94 -11.22 5.46 -0.98
C GLU A 94 -12.14 4.86 -2.05
N SER A 95 -11.73 4.87 -3.31
CA SER A 95 -12.54 4.39 -4.45
C SER A 95 -12.23 2.97 -4.89
N HIS A 96 -11.39 2.22 -4.17
CA HIS A 96 -11.00 0.84 -4.49
C HIS A 96 -11.31 -0.10 -3.33
N ASP A 97 -11.57 -1.36 -3.67
CA ASP A 97 -11.91 -2.41 -2.69
C ASP A 97 -10.67 -3.07 -2.06
N ALA A 98 -9.53 -3.00 -2.74
CA ALA A 98 -8.29 -3.61 -2.27
C ALA A 98 -7.06 -2.81 -2.73
N LEU A 99 -6.00 -2.85 -1.90
CA LEU A 99 -4.68 -2.29 -2.19
C LEU A 99 -3.63 -3.40 -2.19
N LEU A 100 -2.78 -3.41 -3.22
CA LEU A 100 -1.51 -4.13 -3.26
C LEU A 100 -0.37 -3.10 -3.26
N ASP A 101 0.30 -2.95 -2.13
CA ASP A 101 1.41 -2.02 -1.96
C ASP A 101 2.74 -2.79 -2.10
N LEU A 102 3.48 -2.49 -3.17
CA LEU A 102 4.69 -3.22 -3.54
C LEU A 102 5.92 -2.53 -2.97
N HIS A 103 6.52 -3.16 -1.98
CA HIS A 103 7.76 -2.74 -1.35
C HIS A 103 8.93 -3.66 -1.72
N SER A 104 10.15 -3.20 -1.48
CA SER A 104 11.35 -4.02 -1.47
C SER A 104 12.29 -3.56 -0.35
N TYR A 105 13.29 -4.37 -0.04
CA TYR A 105 14.28 -4.06 0.99
C TYR A 105 15.68 -4.46 0.49
N SER A 106 16.68 -3.85 1.09
CA SER A 106 18.08 -4.16 0.81
C SER A 106 18.49 -5.43 1.55
N GLY A 107 18.91 -6.46 0.83
CA GLY A 107 19.37 -7.72 1.38
C GLY A 107 18.79 -8.93 0.66
N ASP A 108 19.37 -10.07 0.96
CA ASP A 108 18.91 -11.36 0.44
C ASP A 108 17.65 -11.80 1.20
N GLY A 109 16.69 -12.34 0.48
CA GLY A 109 15.45 -12.84 1.06
C GLY A 109 14.50 -13.42 0.03
N VAL A 110 13.47 -14.07 0.52
CA VAL A 110 12.38 -14.60 -0.32
C VAL A 110 11.25 -13.57 -0.43
N PRO A 111 10.55 -13.52 -1.56
CA PRO A 111 9.35 -12.71 -1.66
C PRO A 111 8.29 -13.17 -0.66
N PHE A 112 7.60 -12.22 -0.03
CA PHE A 112 6.51 -12.50 0.91
C PHE A 112 5.40 -11.48 0.80
N ALA A 113 4.19 -11.85 1.20
CA ALA A 113 3.09 -10.94 1.43
C ALA A 113 2.98 -10.65 2.93
N MET A 114 2.58 -9.44 3.28
CA MET A 114 2.24 -9.07 4.66
C MET A 114 0.74 -8.85 4.75
N THR A 115 0.12 -9.47 5.72
CA THR A 115 -1.29 -9.25 6.07
C THR A 115 -1.40 -8.80 7.52
N GLY A 116 -2.46 -8.07 7.82
CA GLY A 116 -2.76 -7.66 9.19
C GLY A 116 -3.26 -8.81 10.06
N PRO A 117 -3.53 -8.53 11.35
CA PRO A 117 -4.12 -9.50 12.25
C PRO A 117 -5.54 -9.84 11.82
N MET A 118 -5.98 -11.05 12.18
CA MET A 118 -7.36 -11.48 12.00
C MET A 118 -8.29 -10.60 12.83
N ASN A 119 -9.19 -9.86 12.19
CA ASN A 119 -10.20 -9.00 12.80
C ASN A 119 -9.72 -8.15 13.97
N ASN A 120 -9.43 -6.90 13.71
CA ASN A 120 -9.00 -5.95 14.71
C ASN A 120 -10.19 -5.13 15.23
N THR A 121 -10.50 -5.28 16.54
CA THR A 121 -11.49 -4.47 17.26
C THR A 121 -10.85 -3.47 18.22
N GLY A 122 -9.51 -3.38 18.20
CA GLY A 122 -8.73 -2.56 19.12
C GLY A 122 -8.70 -1.07 18.77
N SER A 123 -7.77 -0.37 19.39
CA SER A 123 -7.57 1.08 19.23
C SER A 123 -6.84 1.48 17.94
N LEU A 124 -6.22 0.52 17.24
CA LEU A 124 -5.75 0.71 15.88
C LEU A 124 -6.94 0.58 14.92
N GLU A 125 -6.69 0.61 13.64
CA GLU A 125 -7.74 0.58 12.62
C GLU A 125 -8.67 -0.64 12.80
N PRO A 126 -9.95 -0.45 13.17
CA PRO A 126 -10.92 -1.55 13.20
C PRO A 126 -10.99 -2.21 11.82
N PHE A 127 -10.91 -3.53 11.78
CA PHE A 127 -10.89 -4.27 10.53
C PHE A 127 -11.66 -5.58 10.66
N SER A 128 -12.57 -5.81 9.75
CA SER A 128 -13.46 -6.97 9.75
C SER A 128 -13.36 -7.85 8.49
N GLN A 129 -12.41 -7.57 7.59
CA GLN A 129 -12.26 -8.24 6.30
C GLN A 129 -11.02 -9.13 6.22
N ALA A 130 -10.55 -9.65 7.36
CA ALA A 130 -9.33 -10.44 7.44
C ALA A 130 -9.36 -11.69 6.54
N GLU A 131 -10.51 -12.35 6.38
CA GLU A 131 -10.65 -13.49 5.48
C GLU A 131 -10.47 -13.10 4.01
N ALA A 132 -11.02 -11.96 3.60
CA ALA A 132 -10.85 -11.43 2.24
C ALA A 132 -9.39 -11.00 1.98
N GLU A 133 -8.75 -10.37 2.97
CA GLU A 133 -7.33 -10.00 2.90
C GLU A 133 -6.43 -11.24 2.77
N ASP A 134 -6.68 -12.27 3.57
CA ASP A 134 -5.95 -13.55 3.52
C ASP A 134 -6.14 -14.28 2.18
N ALA A 135 -7.38 -14.33 1.69
CA ALA A 135 -7.69 -14.90 0.38
C ALA A 135 -6.98 -14.12 -0.75
N PHE A 136 -6.94 -12.80 -0.67
CA PHE A 136 -6.22 -11.96 -1.62
C PHE A 136 -4.71 -12.20 -1.57
N ALA A 137 -4.11 -12.23 -0.38
CA ALA A 137 -2.68 -12.52 -0.20
C ALA A 137 -2.30 -13.89 -0.79
N LYS A 138 -3.13 -14.92 -0.57
CA LYS A 138 -2.94 -16.24 -1.18
C LYS A 138 -3.05 -16.21 -2.71
N ALA A 139 -3.99 -15.41 -3.24
CA ALA A 139 -4.18 -15.26 -4.68
C ALA A 139 -2.99 -14.56 -5.37
N VAL A 140 -2.21 -13.73 -4.66
CA VAL A 140 -0.95 -13.17 -5.16
C VAL A 140 0.09 -14.26 -5.47
N GLY A 141 -0.01 -15.41 -4.79
CA GLY A 141 0.78 -16.61 -5.11
C GLY A 141 2.24 -16.57 -4.63
N LEU A 142 2.54 -15.76 -3.62
CA LEU A 142 3.87 -15.76 -3.01
C LEU A 142 4.06 -16.95 -2.06
N PRO A 143 5.30 -17.45 -1.92
CA PRO A 143 5.57 -18.66 -1.13
C PRO A 143 5.39 -18.44 0.38
N THR A 144 5.42 -17.20 0.83
CA THR A 144 5.38 -16.84 2.25
C THR A 144 4.36 -15.73 2.48
N ILE A 145 3.52 -15.91 3.50
CA ILE A 145 2.63 -14.88 4.03
C ILE A 145 3.01 -14.61 5.48
N VAL A 146 3.35 -13.37 5.79
CA VAL A 146 3.67 -12.92 7.15
C VAL A 146 2.42 -12.24 7.72
N GLN A 147 1.82 -12.87 8.72
CA GLN A 147 0.62 -12.37 9.39
C GLN A 147 0.96 -11.64 10.69
N GLY A 148 0.08 -10.78 11.14
CA GLY A 148 0.11 -10.22 12.47
C GLY A 148 1.18 -9.15 12.73
N TRP A 149 1.81 -8.59 11.70
CA TRP A 149 2.80 -7.52 11.91
C TRP A 149 2.19 -6.29 12.60
N LEU A 150 0.91 -6.00 12.39
CA LEU A 150 0.20 -4.93 13.11
C LEU A 150 0.03 -5.23 14.60
N GLU A 151 -0.01 -6.50 15.01
CA GLU A 151 -0.04 -6.87 16.44
C GLU A 151 1.27 -6.50 17.15
N VAL A 152 2.39 -6.69 16.47
CA VAL A 152 3.71 -6.26 16.98
C VAL A 152 3.75 -4.75 17.12
N TYR A 153 3.23 -4.03 16.13
CA TYR A 153 3.13 -2.57 16.15
C TYR A 153 2.19 -2.10 17.26
N ASP A 154 1.01 -2.72 17.43
CA ASP A 154 0.07 -2.40 18.52
C ASP A 154 0.71 -2.58 19.91
N LYS A 155 1.45 -3.67 20.10
CA LYS A 155 2.20 -3.90 21.34
C LYS A 155 3.25 -2.79 21.60
N ALA A 156 3.96 -2.37 20.56
CA ALA A 156 4.95 -1.29 20.66
C ALA A 156 4.28 0.06 20.95
N VAL A 157 3.16 0.36 20.32
CA VAL A 157 2.36 1.57 20.58
C VAL A 157 1.87 1.61 22.04
N LYS A 158 1.34 0.51 22.55
CA LYS A 158 0.93 0.40 23.95
C LYS A 158 2.10 0.55 24.91
N ALA A 159 3.22 -0.10 24.64
CA ALA A 159 4.43 -0.01 25.49
C ALA A 159 5.01 1.42 25.53
N SER A 160 4.85 2.19 24.46
CA SER A 160 5.32 3.58 24.37
C SER A 160 4.27 4.62 24.82
N ASN A 161 3.14 4.20 25.41
CA ASN A 161 2.01 5.05 25.74
C ASN A 161 1.49 5.88 24.53
N GLY A 162 1.55 5.30 23.34
CA GLY A 162 1.10 5.93 22.11
C GLY A 162 2.12 6.86 21.44
N ALA A 163 3.30 7.06 22.00
CA ALA A 163 4.31 7.98 21.43
C ALA A 163 4.70 7.59 19.99
N ILE A 164 4.90 6.31 19.71
CA ILE A 164 5.22 5.82 18.35
C ILE A 164 4.12 6.20 17.37
N ARG A 165 2.85 6.06 17.77
CA ARG A 165 1.71 6.40 16.91
C ARG A 165 1.62 7.91 16.67
N ALA A 166 1.85 8.72 17.71
CA ALA A 166 1.87 10.16 17.59
C ALA A 166 3.00 10.65 16.67
N GLU A 167 4.16 10.00 16.72
CA GLU A 167 5.31 10.34 15.87
C GLU A 167 5.12 9.92 14.40
N HIS A 168 4.64 8.69 14.17
CA HIS A 168 4.64 8.11 12.82
C HIS A 168 3.29 8.18 12.10
N GLY A 169 2.20 8.35 12.82
CA GLY A 169 0.85 8.33 12.25
C GLY A 169 0.52 6.99 11.57
N ILE A 170 -0.38 7.03 10.60
CA ILE A 170 -0.80 5.87 9.79
C ILE A 170 -0.07 5.85 8.45
N GLY A 171 0.15 4.65 7.90
CA GLY A 171 0.66 4.46 6.55
C GLY A 171 -0.46 4.15 5.54
N THR A 172 -0.07 3.78 4.32
CA THR A 172 -0.99 3.45 3.21
C THR A 172 -1.95 2.32 3.55
N ASN A 173 -1.44 1.23 4.12
CA ASN A 173 -2.24 0.06 4.44
C ASN A 173 -3.23 0.33 5.58
N GLU A 174 -2.78 1.01 6.64
CA GLU A 174 -3.67 1.40 7.75
C GLU A 174 -4.75 2.36 7.26
N PHE A 175 -4.41 3.31 6.37
CA PHE A 175 -5.39 4.20 5.77
C PHE A 175 -6.45 3.40 4.99
N MET A 176 -6.03 2.44 4.15
CA MET A 176 -6.94 1.58 3.40
C MET A 176 -7.83 0.74 4.32
N ARG A 177 -7.26 0.15 5.38
CA ARG A 177 -8.00 -0.70 6.33
C ARG A 177 -9.01 0.07 7.18
N SER A 178 -8.84 1.38 7.35
CA SER A 178 -9.75 2.24 8.13
C SER A 178 -11.01 2.66 7.35
N ARG A 179 -11.16 2.23 6.09
CA ARG A 179 -12.28 2.57 5.18
C ARG A 179 -13.15 1.36 4.90
#